data_3522f79a9dad3a2949563e8a58d79f82
#
_entry.id   3522f79a9dad3a2949563e8a58d79f82
#
_cell.length_a   1.000
_cell.length_b   1.000
_cell.length_c   1.000
_cell.angle_alpha   90.00
_cell.angle_beta   90.00
_cell.angle_gamma   90.00
#
_symmetry.space_group_name_H-M   'P 1'
#
loop_
_entity.id
_entity.type
_entity.pdbx_description
1 polymer ?
#
loop_
_entity_poly.entity_id
_entity_poly.type
_entity_poly.pdbx_seq_one_letter_code
_entity_poly.pdbx_strand_id
1 'polypeptide(L)' 'MSTVTQATPRPVLVVDFGAQYAQLIARRVREARIYSEVVPHTATAEEIRAKNPAVLVLSGGP' A
#
# COMPACT_ATOMS: atom_id res chain seq x y z
N MET A 1 -18.79 -13.25 -9.92
CA MET A 1 -18.66 -12.76 -9.53
C MET A 1 -18.61 -12.16 -8.89
N SER A 2 -18.59 -11.90 -8.43
CA SER A 2 -18.54 -11.27 -7.79
C SER A 2 -18.29 -10.82 -7.20
N THR A 3 -18.24 -10.60 -7.05
CA THR A 3 -18.06 -10.13 -6.41
C THR A 3 -17.87 -9.63 -5.80
N VAL A 4 -17.84 -9.44 -5.73
CA VAL A 4 -17.73 -8.97 -5.10
C VAL A 4 -17.86 -8.46 -4.35
N THR A 5 -17.85 -8.54 -4.19
CA THR A 5 -18.14 -8.07 -3.26
C THR A 5 -17.50 -7.27 -2.39
N GLN A 6 -16.52 -6.92 -2.35
CA GLN A 6 -15.98 -6.06 -1.58
C GLN A 6 -16.10 -4.80 -2.08
N ALA A 7 -16.92 -4.03 -1.59
CA ALA A 7 -17.16 -2.73 -1.99
C ALA A 7 -15.96 -1.87 -1.82
N THR A 8 -15.18 -2.10 -0.78
CA THR A 8 -14.05 -1.25 -0.55
C THR A 8 -12.91 -2.12 -0.19
N PRO A 9 -12.13 -2.54 -1.12
CA PRO A 9 -10.97 -3.36 -0.80
C PRO A 9 -10.00 -2.56 0.07
N ARG A 10 -9.45 -3.20 1.03
CA ARG A 10 -8.46 -2.59 1.89
C ARG A 10 -7.11 -2.67 1.18
N PRO A 11 -6.43 -1.56 1.02
CA PRO A 11 -5.19 -1.55 0.26
C PRO A 11 -4.02 -2.10 1.03
N VAL A 12 -3.00 -2.53 0.29
CA VAL A 12 -1.68 -2.72 0.85
C VAL A 12 -0.99 -1.38 0.69
N LEU A 13 -0.56 -0.77 1.78
CA LEU A 13 0.14 0.49 1.72
C LEU A 13 1.63 0.24 1.78
N VAL A 14 2.36 0.85 0.85
CA VAL A 14 3.81 0.77 0.83
C VAL A 14 4.34 2.14 1.17
N VAL A 15 5.01 2.25 2.31
CA VAL A 15 5.56 3.53 2.77
C VAL A 15 6.93 3.70 2.15
N ASP A 16 7.12 4.82 1.45
CA ASP A 16 8.33 5.10 0.70
C ASP A 16 9.31 5.87 1.55
N PHE A 17 10.40 5.26 1.92
CA PHE A 17 11.46 5.90 2.69
C PHE A 17 12.62 6.36 1.81
N GLY A 18 12.40 6.46 0.52
CA GLY A 18 13.35 7.15 -0.36
C GLY A 18 14.28 6.28 -1.15
N ALA A 19 14.24 4.99 -0.99
CA ALA A 19 15.15 4.11 -1.72
C ALA A 19 14.56 3.65 -3.05
N GLN A 20 13.42 4.18 -3.44
CA GLN A 20 12.77 3.86 -4.70
C GLN A 20 12.26 2.42 -4.80
N TYR A 21 12.38 1.66 -3.76
CA TYR A 21 11.89 0.30 -3.78
C TYR A 21 10.37 0.23 -3.62
N ALA A 22 9.77 1.31 -3.10
CA ALA A 22 8.33 1.31 -2.85
C ALA A 22 7.54 1.07 -4.13
N GLN A 23 7.96 1.70 -5.23
CA GLN A 23 7.27 1.53 -6.50
C GLN A 23 7.37 0.09 -6.98
N LEU A 24 8.53 -0.52 -6.83
CA LEU A 24 8.73 -1.88 -7.25
C LEU A 24 7.88 -2.84 -6.41
N ILE A 25 7.85 -2.61 -5.11
CA ILE A 25 7.06 -3.44 -4.20
C ILE A 25 5.58 -3.31 -4.54
N ALA A 26 5.11 -2.09 -4.73
CA ALA A 26 3.71 -1.87 -5.07
C ALA A 26 3.35 -2.55 -6.38
N ARG A 27 4.27 -2.51 -7.34
CA ARG A 27 4.05 -3.14 -8.63
C ARG A 27 3.93 -4.66 -8.48
N ARG A 28 4.80 -5.27 -7.66
CA ARG A 28 4.72 -6.70 -7.43
C ARG A 28 3.44 -7.09 -6.74
N VAL A 29 3.00 -6.27 -5.80
CA VAL A 29 1.74 -6.52 -5.10
C VAL A 29 0.58 -6.46 -6.10
N ARG A 30 0.61 -5.49 -7.00
CA ARG A 30 -0.46 -5.36 -7.99
C ARG A 30 -0.44 -6.49 -9.00
N GLU A 31 0.74 -7.03 -9.30
CA GLU A 31 0.82 -8.19 -10.18
C GLU A 31 0.12 -9.39 -9.57
N ALA A 32 0.04 -9.44 -8.26
CA ALA A 32 -0.69 -10.48 -7.57
C ALA A 32 -2.19 -10.14 -7.46
N ARG A 33 -2.61 -9.07 -8.15
CA ARG A 33 -4.01 -8.62 -8.18
C ARG A 33 -4.49 -8.13 -6.83
N ILE A 34 -3.58 -7.52 -6.08
CA ILE A 34 -3.89 -6.95 -4.79
C ILE A 34 -3.74 -5.44 -4.93
N TYR A 35 -4.74 -4.70 -4.50
CA TYR A 35 -4.70 -3.26 -4.58
C TYR A 35 -3.61 -2.70 -3.66
N SER A 36 -2.78 -1.82 -4.19
CA SER A 36 -1.71 -1.23 -3.41
C SER A 36 -1.62 0.26 -3.69
N GLU A 37 -1.14 0.99 -2.70
CA GLU A 37 -0.87 2.41 -2.83
C GLU A 37 0.49 2.70 -2.24
N VAL A 38 1.20 3.64 -2.82
CA VAL A 38 2.48 4.11 -2.28
C VAL A 38 2.19 5.41 -1.54
N VAL A 39 2.65 5.52 -0.31
CA VAL A 39 2.51 6.74 0.46
C VAL A 39 3.89 7.22 0.88
N PRO A 40 4.08 8.54 1.01
CA PRO A 40 5.39 9.06 1.41
C PRO A 40 5.66 8.75 2.87
N HIS A 41 6.93 8.73 3.24
CA HIS A 41 7.30 8.48 4.62
C HIS A 41 6.84 9.60 5.55
N THR A 42 6.46 10.74 4.98
CA THR A 42 5.95 11.85 5.77
C THR A 42 4.47 11.72 6.12
N ALA A 43 3.81 10.68 5.61
CA ALA A 43 2.40 10.48 5.91
C ALA A 43 2.24 10.25 7.42
N THR A 44 1.24 10.88 8.00
CA THR A 44 0.99 10.75 9.43
C THR A 44 0.28 9.44 9.72
N ALA A 45 0.34 9.04 10.99
CA ALA A 45 -0.37 7.83 11.39
C ALA A 45 -1.87 7.95 11.13
N GLU A 46 -2.42 9.16 11.28
CA GLU A 46 -3.83 9.37 11.00
C GLU A 46 -4.16 9.21 9.54
N GLU A 47 -3.29 9.71 8.67
CA GLU A 47 -3.48 9.58 7.24
C GLU A 47 -3.45 8.11 6.81
N ILE A 48 -2.52 7.36 7.38
CA ILE A 48 -2.42 5.94 7.08
C ILE A 48 -3.64 5.21 7.60
N ARG A 49 -4.05 5.54 8.82
CA ARG A 49 -5.21 4.89 9.42
C ARG A 49 -6.49 5.17 8.64
N ALA A 50 -6.59 6.37 8.09
CA ALA A 50 -7.77 6.74 7.31
C ALA A 50 -7.90 5.90 6.05
N LYS A 51 -6.81 5.37 5.55
CA LYS A 51 -6.84 4.50 4.37
C LYS A 51 -7.21 3.06 4.73
N ASN A 52 -7.25 2.75 6.00
CA ASN A 52 -7.67 1.43 6.50
C ASN A 52 -6.93 0.29 5.78
N PRO A 53 -5.60 0.28 5.85
CA PRO A 53 -4.86 -0.73 5.09
C PRO A 53 -5.02 -2.13 5.66
N ALA A 54 -4.97 -3.11 4.78
CA ALA A 54 -4.92 -4.51 5.20
C ALA A 54 -3.51 -4.86 5.67
N VAL A 55 -2.50 -4.30 5.00
CA VAL A 55 -1.11 -4.58 5.30
C VAL A 55 -0.33 -3.29 5.10
N LEU A 56 0.64 -3.07 5.93
CA LEU A 56 1.53 -1.93 5.83
C LEU A 56 2.94 -2.44 5.59
N VAL A 57 3.52 -2.05 4.47
CA VAL A 57 4.88 -2.45 4.12
C VAL A 57 5.78 -1.23 4.22
N LEU A 58 6.86 -1.35 4.97
CA LEU A 58 7.82 -0.27 5.08
C LEU A 58 8.96 -0.56 4.13
N SER A 59 9.08 0.27 3.10
CA SER A 59 10.13 0.13 2.13
C SER A 59 11.37 0.75 2.73
N GLY A 60 12.24 -0.06 3.20
CA GLY A 60 13.37 0.41 3.96
C GLY A 60 14.35 1.19 3.14
N GLY A 61 14.97 2.12 3.76
CA GLY A 61 16.06 2.84 3.14
C GLY A 61 17.32 2.01 3.19
N PRO A 62 18.39 2.64 2.95
CA PRO A 62 19.70 1.98 2.92
C PRO A 62 20.09 1.43 4.28
#